data_497c1f85bb3895921e2f34248d623db7
#
_entry.id   497c1f85bb3895921e2f34248d623db7
#
_cell.length_a   1.000
_cell.length_b   1.000
_cell.length_c   1.000
_cell.angle_alpha   90.00
_cell.angle_beta   90.00
_cell.angle_gamma   90.00
#
_symmetry.space_group_name_H-M   'P 1'
#
loop_
_entity.id
_entity.type
_entity.pdbx_description
1 polymer ?
#
loop_
_entity_poly.entity_id
_entity_poly.type
_entity_poly.pdbx_seq_one_letter_code
_entity_poly.pdbx_strand_id
1 'polypeptide(L)'
;MSTDVETGHYSQSSQVENGAACIPDAISFSESKSSGARFAIMLSAIIIGVTAGTLFNTQMSPALTGMFLALTLVGGFLSTWSPCGYSSLSLLRPAGKYSLGSVARWTPTFITHAIGYAIGAVMLGGALGLVGAFLFEQLAFSHMVIGLAALSIAYGAHQLGFLRMPYPQRRAQVPHDARFRFRSSTIGLLYGYALGMNYLTYVQTPILYIVTGAALLSADVTTAITIIAIFNIGRCLPVAVNFLPVSNQSVQAWLAKWQERAVELDGFLLLSIGAAALTMLTL
;
A
#
# COMPACT_ATOMS: atom_id res chain seq x y z
N MET A 1 30.71 32.73 -36.75
CA MET A 1 29.82 32.91 -35.62
C MET A 1 29.18 31.53 -35.40
N SER A 2 29.89 30.70 -34.61
CA SER A 2 29.56 29.30 -34.35
C SER A 2 29.03 29.24 -32.93
N THR A 3 27.81 28.77 -32.76
CA THR A 3 27.18 28.56 -31.45
C THR A 3 27.29 27.08 -31.12
N ASP A 4 28.27 26.74 -30.29
CA ASP A 4 28.40 25.42 -29.70
C ASP A 4 27.34 25.27 -28.61
N VAL A 5 26.42 24.34 -28.82
CA VAL A 5 25.46 23.87 -27.82
C VAL A 5 26.16 22.80 -27.00
N GLU A 6 26.65 23.17 -25.82
CA GLU A 6 27.12 22.21 -24.80
C GLU A 6 25.96 21.37 -24.29
N THR A 7 25.94 20.12 -24.71
CA THR A 7 25.11 19.06 -24.08
C THR A 7 25.76 18.67 -22.76
N GLY A 8 25.26 19.24 -21.69
CA GLY A 8 25.68 18.88 -20.32
C GLY A 8 25.34 17.43 -20.00
N HIS A 9 26.34 16.55 -20.11
CA HIS A 9 26.32 15.24 -19.48
C HIS A 9 26.34 15.44 -17.95
N TYR A 10 25.19 15.36 -17.32
CA TYR A 10 25.11 15.22 -15.87
C TYR A 10 25.70 13.86 -15.47
N SER A 11 26.92 13.90 -14.99
CA SER A 11 27.63 12.79 -14.38
C SER A 11 26.91 12.39 -13.08
N GLN A 12 26.20 11.26 -13.08
CA GLN A 12 25.52 10.67 -11.92
C GLN A 12 26.46 9.92 -10.94
N SER A 13 27.77 10.21 -10.94
CA SER A 13 28.77 9.40 -10.23
C SER A 13 29.24 9.93 -8.86
N SER A 14 28.63 10.98 -8.27
CA SER A 14 29.17 11.57 -7.02
C SER A 14 28.19 11.67 -5.84
N GLN A 15 27.08 10.94 -5.80
CA GLN A 15 26.15 10.94 -4.67
C GLN A 15 26.01 9.61 -3.93
N VAL A 16 27.02 8.75 -3.95
CA VAL A 16 26.96 7.44 -3.27
C VAL A 16 27.44 7.50 -1.82
N GLU A 17 27.79 8.63 -1.28
CA GLU A 17 28.55 8.64 -0.01
C GLU A 17 27.90 9.26 1.22
N ASN A 18 26.65 9.70 1.26
CA ASN A 18 26.00 10.05 2.55
C ASN A 18 24.49 10.21 2.38
N GLY A 19 23.75 9.18 2.62
CA GLY A 19 22.31 9.27 2.73
C GLY A 19 21.65 7.98 2.30
N ALA A 20 20.66 7.56 3.06
CA ALA A 20 19.76 6.51 2.61
C ALA A 20 19.34 6.81 1.17
N ALA A 21 19.78 5.99 0.22
CA ALA A 21 19.40 6.12 -1.18
C ALA A 21 17.88 6.16 -1.24
N CYS A 22 17.31 7.29 -1.62
CA CYS A 22 15.88 7.36 -1.90
C CYS A 22 15.61 6.33 -2.99
N ILE A 23 14.69 5.41 -2.75
CA ILE A 23 14.20 4.56 -3.84
C ILE A 23 13.70 5.52 -4.93
N PRO A 24 14.15 5.38 -6.18
CA PRO A 24 13.63 6.18 -7.28
C PRO A 24 12.10 6.13 -7.27
N ASP A 25 11.45 7.20 -7.66
CA ASP A 25 9.98 7.28 -7.76
C ASP A 25 9.46 5.99 -8.37
N ALA A 26 8.74 5.21 -7.57
CA ALA A 26 8.44 3.84 -7.87
C ALA A 26 7.65 3.74 -9.17
N ILE A 27 8.11 2.89 -10.05
CA ILE A 27 7.45 2.52 -11.29
C ILE A 27 6.05 2.01 -10.91
N SER A 28 5.02 2.66 -11.45
CA SER A 28 3.62 2.34 -11.12
C SER A 28 3.09 1.12 -11.88
N PHE A 29 3.91 0.47 -12.71
CA PHE A 29 3.53 -0.70 -13.53
C PHE A 29 4.75 -1.55 -13.87
N SER A 30 4.53 -2.81 -14.20
CA SER A 30 5.59 -3.75 -14.57
C SER A 30 6.13 -3.42 -15.96
N GLU A 31 7.35 -2.87 -16.04
CA GLU A 31 8.01 -2.50 -17.30
C GLU A 31 8.99 -3.57 -17.82
N SER A 32 9.55 -4.41 -16.92
CA SER A 32 10.61 -5.37 -17.31
C SER A 32 10.10 -6.58 -18.06
N LYS A 33 8.79 -6.91 -17.99
CA LYS A 33 8.24 -8.07 -18.65
C LYS A 33 7.69 -7.78 -20.04
N SER A 34 7.80 -8.77 -20.92
CA SER A 34 7.20 -8.74 -22.25
C SER A 34 5.67 -8.56 -22.17
N SER A 35 5.08 -7.94 -23.18
CA SER A 35 3.62 -7.75 -23.27
C SER A 35 2.86 -9.09 -23.19
N GLY A 36 3.42 -10.17 -23.73
CA GLY A 36 2.83 -11.50 -23.64
C GLY A 36 2.80 -12.05 -22.21
N ALA A 37 3.88 -11.86 -21.44
CA ALA A 37 3.91 -12.29 -20.04
C ALA A 37 2.90 -11.51 -19.18
N ARG A 38 2.80 -10.19 -19.37
CA ARG A 38 1.80 -9.37 -18.68
C ARG A 38 0.37 -9.78 -19.02
N PHE A 39 0.11 -10.08 -20.31
CA PHE A 39 -1.18 -10.58 -20.77
C PHE A 39 -1.51 -11.95 -20.14
N ALA A 40 -0.54 -12.85 -20.03
CA ALA A 40 -0.73 -14.14 -19.36
C ALA A 40 -1.08 -13.97 -17.87
N ILE A 41 -0.44 -13.03 -17.17
CA ILE A 41 -0.76 -12.70 -15.78
C ILE A 41 -2.20 -12.16 -15.69
N MET A 42 -2.58 -11.24 -16.55
CA MET A 42 -3.94 -10.69 -16.60
C MET A 42 -4.98 -11.78 -16.84
N LEU A 43 -4.76 -12.62 -17.82
CA LEU A 43 -5.69 -13.70 -18.17
C LEU A 43 -5.82 -14.70 -17.01
N SER A 44 -4.71 -15.11 -16.41
CA SER A 44 -4.71 -16.01 -15.25
C SER A 44 -5.45 -15.42 -14.06
N ALA A 45 -5.28 -14.13 -13.78
CA ALA A 45 -5.99 -13.43 -12.73
C ALA A 45 -7.51 -13.43 -12.96
N ILE A 46 -7.95 -13.15 -14.18
CA ILE A 46 -9.36 -13.17 -14.55
C ILE A 46 -9.94 -14.58 -14.42
N ILE A 47 -9.24 -15.60 -14.94
CA ILE A 47 -9.70 -17.00 -14.85
C ILE A 47 -9.84 -17.42 -13.39
N ILE A 48 -8.85 -17.14 -12.54
CA ILE A 48 -8.90 -17.46 -11.12
C ILE A 48 -10.04 -16.70 -10.44
N GLY A 49 -10.23 -15.43 -10.74
CA GLY A 49 -11.32 -14.63 -10.22
C GLY A 49 -12.69 -15.19 -10.59
N VAL A 50 -12.92 -15.47 -11.86
CA VAL A 50 -14.18 -16.08 -12.36
C VAL A 50 -14.42 -17.42 -11.69
N THR A 51 -13.39 -18.28 -11.63
CA THR A 51 -13.51 -19.60 -10.99
C THR A 51 -13.85 -19.47 -9.51
N ALA A 52 -13.20 -18.59 -8.79
CA ALA A 52 -13.53 -18.30 -7.38
C ALA A 52 -14.96 -17.77 -7.25
N GLY A 53 -15.36 -16.85 -8.13
CA GLY A 53 -16.73 -16.30 -8.14
C GLY A 53 -17.79 -17.39 -8.33
N THR A 54 -17.59 -18.32 -9.26
CA THR A 54 -18.53 -19.44 -9.47
C THR A 54 -18.57 -20.42 -8.30
N LEU A 55 -17.42 -20.75 -7.70
CA LEU A 55 -17.33 -21.69 -6.58
C LEU A 55 -17.97 -21.14 -5.29
N PHE A 56 -17.86 -19.84 -5.04
CA PHE A 56 -18.34 -19.22 -3.83
C PHE A 56 -19.67 -18.47 -3.97
N ASN A 57 -20.33 -18.60 -5.12
CA ASN A 57 -21.60 -17.90 -5.38
C ASN A 57 -22.68 -18.15 -4.33
N THR A 58 -22.83 -19.40 -3.84
CA THR A 58 -23.81 -19.75 -2.82
C THR A 58 -23.54 -19.12 -1.44
N GLN A 59 -22.34 -18.62 -1.22
CA GLN A 59 -21.90 -17.94 0.01
C GLN A 59 -21.39 -16.53 -0.28
N MET A 60 -22.02 -15.81 -1.20
CA MET A 60 -21.57 -14.55 -1.74
C MET A 60 -21.11 -13.54 -0.67
N SER A 61 -21.94 -13.26 0.33
CA SER A 61 -21.62 -12.22 1.32
C SER A 61 -20.39 -12.56 2.20
N PRO A 62 -20.28 -13.73 2.85
CA PRO A 62 -19.10 -14.03 3.66
C PRO A 62 -17.84 -14.23 2.81
N ALA A 63 -17.96 -14.79 1.60
CA ALA A 63 -16.82 -14.99 0.72
C ALA A 63 -16.26 -13.66 0.22
N LEU A 64 -17.09 -12.75 -0.27
CA LEU A 64 -16.66 -11.41 -0.67
C LEU A 64 -16.02 -10.64 0.49
N THR A 65 -16.61 -10.71 1.67
CA THR A 65 -16.04 -10.09 2.87
C THR A 65 -14.66 -10.64 3.19
N GLY A 66 -14.51 -11.97 3.21
CA GLY A 66 -13.23 -12.63 3.48
C GLY A 66 -12.16 -12.27 2.44
N MET A 67 -12.49 -12.32 1.15
CA MET A 67 -11.60 -11.95 0.05
C MET A 67 -11.19 -10.47 0.13
N PHE A 68 -12.14 -9.59 0.45
CA PHE A 68 -11.88 -8.16 0.59
C PHE A 68 -10.98 -7.86 1.81
N LEU A 69 -11.22 -8.48 2.96
CA LEU A 69 -10.36 -8.30 4.14
C LEU A 69 -8.94 -8.82 3.90
N ALA A 70 -8.80 -9.96 3.21
CA ALA A 70 -7.50 -10.49 2.79
C ALA A 70 -6.79 -9.52 1.82
N LEU A 71 -7.50 -9.00 0.80
CA LEU A 71 -6.96 -7.97 -0.09
C LEU A 71 -6.51 -6.74 0.68
N THR A 72 -7.31 -6.27 1.62
CA THR A 72 -7.03 -5.09 2.43
C THR A 72 -5.74 -5.26 3.25
N LEU A 73 -5.58 -6.41 3.92
CA LEU A 73 -4.38 -6.72 4.69
C LEU A 73 -3.15 -6.84 3.80
N VAL A 74 -3.26 -7.57 2.69
CA VAL A 74 -2.16 -7.76 1.73
C VAL A 74 -1.81 -6.44 1.03
N GLY A 75 -2.79 -5.62 0.68
CA GLY A 75 -2.58 -4.29 0.12
C GLY A 75 -1.80 -3.38 1.08
N GLY A 76 -2.16 -3.42 2.37
CA GLY A 76 -1.38 -2.75 3.41
C GLY A 76 0.08 -3.22 3.43
N PHE A 77 0.32 -4.53 3.36
CA PHE A 77 1.67 -5.10 3.28
C PHE A 77 2.40 -4.65 2.00
N LEU A 78 1.75 -4.72 0.83
CA LEU A 78 2.32 -4.29 -0.45
C LEU A 78 2.66 -2.79 -0.47
N SER A 79 2.00 -1.97 0.35
CA SER A 79 2.34 -0.55 0.49
C SER A 79 3.75 -0.31 1.06
N THR A 80 4.42 -1.33 1.59
CA THR A 80 5.81 -1.27 2.07
C THR A 80 6.79 -0.89 0.96
N TRP A 81 6.48 -1.26 -0.30
CA TRP A 81 7.29 -0.90 -1.45
C TRP A 81 7.15 0.57 -1.86
N SER A 82 6.30 1.35 -1.20
CA SER A 82 6.28 2.80 -1.37
C SER A 82 7.45 3.47 -0.63
N PRO A 83 7.92 4.65 -1.09
CA PRO A 83 9.05 5.35 -0.47
C PRO A 83 8.90 5.59 1.03
N CYS A 84 7.67 5.87 1.48
CA CYS A 84 7.37 6.08 2.90
C CYS A 84 7.39 4.78 3.72
N GLY A 85 6.94 3.66 3.15
CA GLY A 85 7.03 2.34 3.78
C GLY A 85 8.49 1.93 3.98
N TYR A 86 9.30 2.10 2.95
CA TYR A 86 10.74 1.89 2.99
C TYR A 86 11.43 2.77 4.05
N SER A 87 11.11 4.06 4.08
CA SER A 87 11.66 4.98 5.09
C SER A 87 11.31 4.56 6.51
N SER A 88 10.09 4.07 6.76
CA SER A 88 9.70 3.59 8.09
C SER A 88 10.50 2.37 8.53
N LEU A 89 10.79 1.44 7.62
CA LEU A 89 11.62 0.26 7.89
C LEU A 89 13.07 0.63 8.24
N SER A 90 13.66 1.59 7.54
CA SER A 90 15.07 1.95 7.69
C SER A 90 15.31 2.98 8.80
N LEU A 91 14.41 3.96 8.97
CA LEU A 91 14.57 5.05 9.94
C LEU A 91 14.17 4.68 11.37
N LEU A 92 13.17 3.78 11.52
CA LEU A 92 12.69 3.31 12.82
C LEU A 92 13.39 2.03 13.26
N ARG A 93 14.72 1.97 13.20
CA ARG A 93 15.48 0.79 13.62
C ARG A 93 16.09 0.95 15.01
N PRO A 94 16.35 -0.19 15.71
CA PRO A 94 17.17 -0.18 16.92
C PRO A 94 18.54 0.45 16.63
N ALA A 95 18.99 1.36 17.51
CA ALA A 95 20.29 2.01 17.36
C ALA A 95 21.44 1.08 17.78
N GLY A 96 22.57 1.16 17.07
CA GLY A 96 23.82 0.45 17.37
C GLY A 96 23.81 -1.04 16.95
N LYS A 97 24.69 -1.85 17.59
CA LYS A 97 24.76 -3.30 17.33
C LYS A 97 23.49 -4.00 17.83
N TYR A 98 22.99 -4.94 17.04
CA TYR A 98 21.82 -5.73 17.40
C TYR A 98 22.09 -6.52 18.71
N SER A 99 21.21 -6.36 19.69
CA SER A 99 21.20 -7.08 20.94
C SER A 99 19.80 -7.06 21.55
N LEU A 100 19.49 -8.00 22.45
CA LEU A 100 18.20 -7.99 23.17
C LEU A 100 17.95 -6.65 23.89
N GLY A 101 19.01 -6.06 24.46
CA GLY A 101 18.91 -4.74 25.12
C GLY A 101 18.64 -3.61 24.13
N SER A 102 19.16 -3.65 22.89
CA SER A 102 18.85 -2.62 21.87
C SER A 102 17.41 -2.74 21.37
N VAL A 103 16.94 -3.96 21.18
CA VAL A 103 15.55 -4.25 20.79
C VAL A 103 14.58 -3.84 21.89
N ALA A 104 14.85 -4.17 23.16
CA ALA A 104 14.00 -3.77 24.29
C ALA A 104 13.87 -2.26 24.40
N ARG A 105 14.96 -1.50 24.22
CA ARG A 105 14.93 -0.02 24.21
C ARG A 105 14.19 0.56 23.01
N TRP A 106 14.15 -0.15 21.89
CA TRP A 106 13.43 0.25 20.68
C TRP A 106 11.94 -0.09 20.72
N THR A 107 11.53 -1.13 21.44
CA THR A 107 10.13 -1.60 21.53
C THR A 107 9.12 -0.49 21.81
N PRO A 108 9.36 0.50 22.70
CA PRO A 108 8.45 1.63 22.88
C PRO A 108 8.25 2.47 21.61
N THR A 109 9.27 2.58 20.76
CA THR A 109 9.16 3.28 19.46
C THR A 109 8.24 2.52 18.50
N PHE A 110 8.34 1.19 18.46
CA PHE A 110 7.43 0.35 17.66
C PHE A 110 5.99 0.43 18.18
N ILE A 111 5.78 0.38 19.51
CA ILE A 111 4.45 0.49 20.10
C ILE A 111 3.81 1.84 19.79
N THR A 112 4.54 2.94 19.96
CA THR A 112 4.01 4.28 19.64
C THR A 112 3.76 4.44 18.14
N HIS A 113 4.54 3.78 17.30
CA HIS A 113 4.31 3.74 15.85
C HIS A 113 2.99 3.00 15.51
N ALA A 114 2.74 1.85 16.12
CA ALA A 114 1.48 1.12 15.96
C ALA A 114 0.27 1.93 16.48
N ILE A 115 0.43 2.63 17.62
CA ILE A 115 -0.60 3.55 18.15
C ILE A 115 -0.86 4.67 17.13
N GLY A 116 0.16 5.24 16.53
CA GLY A 116 0.02 6.24 15.46
C GLY A 116 -0.83 5.73 14.29
N TYR A 117 -0.58 4.51 13.82
CA TYR A 117 -1.41 3.86 12.80
C TYR A 117 -2.86 3.69 13.24
N ALA A 118 -3.09 3.29 14.48
CA ALA A 118 -4.46 3.14 15.03
C ALA A 118 -5.20 4.49 15.07
N ILE A 119 -4.54 5.56 15.52
CA ILE A 119 -5.11 6.91 15.50
C ILE A 119 -5.44 7.34 14.07
N GLY A 120 -4.53 7.11 13.11
CA GLY A 120 -4.76 7.39 11.70
C GLY A 120 -5.96 6.61 11.13
N ALA A 121 -6.12 5.33 11.52
CA ALA A 121 -7.26 4.52 11.10
C ALA A 121 -8.59 5.08 11.65
N VAL A 122 -8.63 5.46 12.91
CA VAL A 122 -9.83 6.04 13.53
C VAL A 122 -10.19 7.37 12.86
N MET A 123 -9.22 8.23 12.62
CA MET A 123 -9.47 9.54 11.99
C MET A 123 -9.91 9.41 10.53
N LEU A 124 -9.16 8.66 9.72
CA LEU A 124 -9.49 8.49 8.30
C LEU A 124 -10.76 7.66 8.14
N GLY A 125 -10.83 6.49 8.78
CA GLY A 125 -11.99 5.60 8.69
C GLY A 125 -13.24 6.26 9.26
N GLY A 126 -13.13 6.99 10.39
CA GLY A 126 -14.23 7.75 10.98
C GLY A 126 -14.76 8.83 10.03
N ALA A 127 -13.87 9.61 9.42
CA ALA A 127 -14.24 10.63 8.45
C ALA A 127 -14.92 10.01 7.21
N LEU A 128 -14.37 8.92 6.65
CA LEU A 128 -14.94 8.22 5.50
C LEU A 128 -16.31 7.62 5.83
N GLY A 129 -16.46 6.96 6.99
CA GLY A 129 -17.73 6.38 7.42
C GLY A 129 -18.82 7.42 7.65
N LEU A 130 -18.48 8.58 8.25
CA LEU A 130 -19.40 9.70 8.42
C LEU A 130 -19.84 10.28 7.06
N VAL A 131 -18.90 10.54 6.16
CA VAL A 131 -19.21 11.04 4.81
C VAL A 131 -20.03 10.01 4.05
N GLY A 132 -19.68 8.73 4.19
CA GLY A 132 -20.40 7.61 3.57
C GLY A 132 -21.86 7.53 4.04
N ALA A 133 -22.08 7.60 5.36
CA ALA A 133 -23.41 7.60 5.95
C ALA A 133 -24.28 8.75 5.43
N PHE A 134 -23.66 9.92 5.26
CA PHE A 134 -24.39 11.09 4.75
C PHE A 134 -24.73 11.02 3.25
N LEU A 135 -23.84 10.42 2.42
CA LEU A 135 -23.96 10.46 0.96
C LEU A 135 -24.54 9.17 0.36
N PHE A 136 -24.25 8.02 0.97
CA PHE A 136 -24.44 6.68 0.36
C PHE A 136 -25.33 5.73 1.16
N GLU A 137 -25.99 6.17 2.23
CA GLU A 137 -26.83 5.31 3.08
C GLU A 137 -27.91 4.53 2.29
N GLN A 138 -28.44 5.14 1.22
CA GLN A 138 -29.49 4.52 0.39
C GLN A 138 -28.95 3.73 -0.82
N LEU A 139 -27.65 3.65 -1.00
CA LEU A 139 -27.07 2.97 -2.17
C LEU A 139 -27.19 1.44 -2.01
N ALA A 140 -27.77 0.78 -3.01
CA ALA A 140 -27.91 -0.67 -2.97
C ALA A 140 -26.53 -1.36 -3.00
N PHE A 141 -26.38 -2.42 -2.20
CA PHE A 141 -25.14 -3.20 -2.07
C PHE A 141 -24.56 -3.64 -3.42
N SER A 142 -25.43 -4.08 -4.36
CA SER A 142 -25.00 -4.48 -5.71
C SER A 142 -24.28 -3.36 -6.47
N HIS A 143 -24.80 -2.13 -6.42
CA HIS A 143 -24.15 -0.99 -7.07
C HIS A 143 -22.78 -0.67 -6.47
N MET A 144 -22.64 -0.77 -5.14
CA MET A 144 -21.35 -0.59 -4.46
C MET A 144 -20.34 -1.64 -4.93
N VAL A 145 -20.73 -2.91 -4.96
CA VAL A 145 -19.86 -4.01 -5.38
C VAL A 145 -19.48 -3.87 -6.87
N ILE A 146 -20.42 -3.52 -7.75
CA ILE A 146 -20.11 -3.27 -9.17
C ILE A 146 -19.10 -2.14 -9.33
N GLY A 147 -19.31 -1.02 -8.64
CA GLY A 147 -18.41 0.13 -8.71
C GLY A 147 -16.99 -0.20 -8.23
N LEU A 148 -16.88 -0.89 -7.08
CA LEU A 148 -15.60 -1.31 -6.54
C LEU A 148 -14.91 -2.37 -7.41
N ALA A 149 -15.66 -3.32 -7.97
CA ALA A 149 -15.14 -4.34 -8.87
C ALA A 149 -14.62 -3.72 -10.17
N ALA A 150 -15.38 -2.81 -10.78
CA ALA A 150 -14.94 -2.09 -11.98
C ALA A 150 -13.67 -1.27 -11.72
N LEU A 151 -13.61 -0.55 -10.59
CA LEU A 151 -12.44 0.21 -10.18
C LEU A 151 -11.24 -0.71 -9.92
N SER A 152 -11.47 -1.87 -9.28
CA SER A 152 -10.44 -2.89 -9.03
C SER A 152 -9.85 -3.41 -10.33
N ILE A 153 -10.68 -3.77 -11.31
CA ILE A 153 -10.25 -4.23 -12.64
C ILE A 153 -9.45 -3.12 -13.36
N ALA A 154 -9.92 -1.89 -13.32
CA ALA A 154 -9.25 -0.76 -13.96
C ALA A 154 -7.85 -0.51 -13.38
N TYR A 155 -7.71 -0.50 -12.05
CA TYR A 155 -6.42 -0.37 -11.40
C TYR A 155 -5.54 -1.61 -11.54
N GLY A 156 -6.12 -2.80 -11.57
CA GLY A 156 -5.39 -4.03 -11.87
C GLY A 156 -4.78 -4.02 -13.28
N ALA A 157 -5.55 -3.58 -14.28
CA ALA A 157 -5.07 -3.37 -15.64
C ALA A 157 -3.99 -2.26 -15.71
N HIS A 158 -4.12 -1.22 -14.89
CA HIS A 158 -3.11 -0.17 -14.77
C HIS A 158 -1.77 -0.73 -14.25
N GLN A 159 -1.78 -1.53 -13.18
CA GLN A 159 -0.58 -2.12 -12.60
C GLN A 159 0.16 -3.05 -13.57
N LEU A 160 -0.57 -3.72 -14.44
CA LEU A 160 0.02 -4.54 -15.50
C LEU A 160 0.37 -3.74 -16.77
N GLY A 161 0.16 -2.42 -16.79
CA GLY A 161 0.57 -1.54 -17.88
C GLY A 161 -0.35 -1.54 -19.11
N PHE A 162 -1.60 -2.04 -19.00
CA PHE A 162 -2.58 -2.01 -20.09
C PHE A 162 -3.42 -0.74 -20.12
N LEU A 163 -3.57 -0.08 -18.96
CA LEU A 163 -4.37 1.13 -18.80
C LEU A 163 -3.59 2.16 -18.01
N ARG A 164 -3.83 3.44 -18.23
CA ARG A 164 -3.27 4.52 -17.40
C ARG A 164 -4.38 5.13 -16.55
N MET A 165 -4.31 4.91 -15.25
CA MET A 165 -5.22 5.48 -14.27
C MET A 165 -4.53 6.57 -13.44
N PRO A 166 -5.23 7.65 -13.08
CA PRO A 166 -4.67 8.69 -12.23
C PRO A 166 -4.44 8.16 -10.80
N TYR A 167 -3.36 8.65 -10.17
CA TYR A 167 -3.08 8.44 -8.75
C TYR A 167 -3.29 9.76 -8.00
N PRO A 168 -4.49 10.05 -7.50
CA PRO A 168 -4.78 11.30 -6.82
C PRO A 168 -4.18 11.30 -5.40
N GLN A 169 -2.87 11.23 -5.29
CA GLN A 169 -2.13 11.25 -4.04
C GLN A 169 -1.08 12.35 -4.02
N ARG A 170 -0.83 12.88 -2.82
CA ARG A 170 0.28 13.77 -2.60
C ARG A 170 1.59 12.96 -2.60
N ARG A 171 2.53 13.31 -3.48
CA ARG A 171 3.89 12.75 -3.49
C ARG A 171 4.71 13.39 -2.36
N ALA A 172 4.33 13.13 -1.10
CA ALA A 172 5.01 13.64 0.08
C ALA A 172 5.59 12.48 0.88
N GLN A 173 6.79 12.71 1.42
CA GLN A 173 7.43 11.80 2.37
C GLN A 173 7.41 12.41 3.76
N VAL A 174 7.52 11.58 4.79
CA VAL A 174 7.67 12.06 6.17
C VAL A 174 9.05 12.72 6.30
N PRO A 175 9.14 13.93 6.89
CA PRO A 175 10.41 14.66 7.01
C PRO A 175 11.48 13.85 7.75
N HIS A 176 12.60 13.58 7.12
CA HIS A 176 13.71 12.83 7.71
C HIS A 176 14.35 13.55 8.90
N ASP A 177 14.32 14.88 8.91
CA ASP A 177 14.91 15.73 9.96
C ASP A 177 14.20 15.61 11.30
N ALA A 178 12.96 15.10 11.33
CA ALA A 178 12.20 14.90 12.55
C ALA A 178 12.96 14.03 13.56
N ARG A 179 13.74 13.03 13.08
CA ARG A 179 14.53 12.13 13.94
C ARG A 179 15.62 12.83 14.77
N PHE A 180 16.09 13.99 14.33
CA PHE A 180 17.10 14.76 15.07
C PHE A 180 16.49 15.74 16.08
N ARG A 181 15.18 16.01 15.98
CA ARG A 181 14.48 17.00 16.79
C ARG A 181 13.67 16.40 17.93
N PHE A 182 13.24 15.14 17.80
CA PHE A 182 12.33 14.52 18.76
C PHE A 182 12.89 13.20 19.32
N ARG A 183 12.33 12.77 20.46
CA ARG A 183 12.62 11.45 21.03
C ARG A 183 12.10 10.34 20.11
N SER A 184 12.76 9.19 20.11
CA SER A 184 12.42 8.05 19.24
C SER A 184 10.94 7.63 19.34
N SER A 185 10.35 7.60 20.54
CA SER A 185 8.93 7.26 20.71
C SER A 185 8.00 8.32 20.11
N THR A 186 8.33 9.61 20.23
CA THR A 186 7.55 10.69 19.58
C THR A 186 7.63 10.58 18.07
N ILE A 187 8.80 10.26 17.53
CA ILE A 187 8.99 10.03 16.10
C ILE A 187 8.17 8.82 15.66
N GLY A 188 8.20 7.71 16.43
CA GLY A 188 7.37 6.54 16.18
C GLY A 188 5.90 6.91 16.02
N LEU A 189 5.36 7.68 16.99
CA LEU A 189 3.96 8.12 16.96
C LEU A 189 3.65 8.98 15.72
N LEU A 190 4.46 10.01 15.47
CA LEU A 190 4.24 10.94 14.33
C LEU A 190 4.33 10.23 12.98
N TYR A 191 5.31 9.34 12.80
CA TYR A 191 5.44 8.54 11.59
C TYR A 191 4.25 7.58 11.45
N GLY A 192 3.90 6.87 12.52
CA GLY A 192 2.74 5.96 12.51
C GLY A 192 1.45 6.69 12.16
N TYR A 193 1.23 7.88 12.71
CA TYR A 193 0.07 8.71 12.40
C TYR A 193 0.07 9.17 10.94
N ALA A 194 1.18 9.72 10.45
CA ALA A 194 1.28 10.20 9.07
C ALA A 194 1.08 9.06 8.05
N LEU A 195 1.62 7.89 8.33
CA LEU A 195 1.43 6.70 7.51
C LEU A 195 0.02 6.12 7.66
N GLY A 196 -0.55 6.13 8.87
CA GLY A 196 -1.89 5.62 9.18
C GLY A 196 -3.03 6.43 8.56
N MET A 197 -2.80 7.73 8.31
CA MET A 197 -3.71 8.59 7.53
C MET A 197 -3.67 8.30 6.03
N ASN A 198 -2.79 7.43 5.55
CA ASN A 198 -2.60 6.94 4.20
C ASN A 198 -2.40 8.02 3.10
N TYR A 199 -3.17 9.11 3.12
CA TYR A 199 -3.11 10.18 2.11
C TYR A 199 -2.14 11.31 2.45
N LEU A 200 -1.59 11.34 3.67
CA LEU A 200 -0.53 12.30 4.02
C LEU A 200 0.82 11.92 3.42
N THR A 201 0.99 10.66 3.06
CA THR A 201 2.20 10.10 2.48
C THR A 201 1.88 9.34 1.20
N TYR A 202 2.84 9.24 0.29
CA TYR A 202 2.66 8.48 -0.94
C TYR A 202 2.55 6.97 -0.67
N VAL A 203 1.51 6.35 -1.22
CA VAL A 203 1.26 4.90 -1.18
C VAL A 203 1.21 4.37 -2.61
N GLN A 204 2.10 3.48 -2.96
CA GLN A 204 2.21 2.98 -4.33
C GLN A 204 1.06 2.06 -4.74
N THR A 205 0.53 1.27 -3.81
CA THR A 205 -0.53 0.30 -4.15
C THR A 205 -1.89 0.96 -4.40
N PRO A 206 -2.54 0.74 -5.55
CA PRO A 206 -3.88 1.21 -5.82
C PRO A 206 -4.98 0.46 -5.04
N ILE A 207 -4.65 -0.64 -4.36
CA ILE A 207 -5.57 -1.29 -3.41
C ILE A 207 -6.07 -0.26 -2.38
N LEU A 208 -5.27 0.76 -2.03
CA LEU A 208 -5.71 1.85 -1.15
C LEU A 208 -6.99 2.52 -1.65
N TYR A 209 -7.16 2.72 -2.97
CA TYR A 209 -8.38 3.34 -3.51
C TYR A 209 -9.60 2.44 -3.37
N ILE A 210 -9.42 1.13 -3.54
CA ILE A 210 -10.49 0.15 -3.34
C ILE A 210 -10.89 0.09 -1.87
N VAL A 211 -9.90 0.08 -0.98
CA VAL A 211 -10.10 0.10 0.48
C VAL A 211 -10.80 1.37 0.94
N THR A 212 -10.37 2.54 0.43
CA THR A 212 -11.00 3.83 0.72
C THR A 212 -12.42 3.90 0.17
N GLY A 213 -12.63 3.43 -1.06
CA GLY A 213 -13.96 3.35 -1.67
C GLY A 213 -14.89 2.45 -0.87
N ALA A 214 -14.43 1.29 -0.43
CA ALA A 214 -15.23 0.39 0.38
C ALA A 214 -15.53 0.96 1.78
N ALA A 215 -14.56 1.63 2.43
CA ALA A 215 -14.77 2.31 3.69
C ALA A 215 -15.80 3.45 3.56
N LEU A 216 -15.75 4.21 2.48
CA LEU A 216 -16.72 5.27 2.18
C LEU A 216 -18.11 4.70 1.89
N LEU A 217 -18.20 3.68 1.03
CA LEU A 217 -19.46 3.08 0.61
C LEU A 217 -20.10 2.19 1.69
N SER A 218 -19.36 1.80 2.73
CA SER A 218 -19.93 1.05 3.86
C SER A 218 -21.02 1.82 4.60
N ALA A 219 -21.04 3.15 4.48
CA ALA A 219 -21.97 4.06 5.15
C ALA A 219 -22.09 3.82 6.68
N ASP A 220 -21.08 3.15 7.26
CA ASP A 220 -20.98 2.84 8.69
C ASP A 220 -19.60 3.17 9.24
N VAL A 221 -19.56 3.97 10.29
CA VAL A 221 -18.31 4.47 10.90
C VAL A 221 -17.45 3.33 11.43
N THR A 222 -18.06 2.35 12.09
CA THR A 222 -17.34 1.22 12.70
C THR A 222 -16.70 0.34 11.64
N THR A 223 -17.47 0.02 10.59
CA THR A 223 -16.99 -0.76 9.45
C THR A 223 -15.88 -0.03 8.72
N ALA A 224 -16.03 1.27 8.46
CA ALA A 224 -15.00 2.08 7.80
C ALA A 224 -13.70 2.13 8.60
N ILE A 225 -13.76 2.35 9.93
CA ILE A 225 -12.60 2.30 10.81
C ILE A 225 -11.94 0.93 10.76
N THR A 226 -12.73 -0.14 10.80
CA THR A 226 -12.21 -1.53 10.77
C THR A 226 -11.48 -1.81 9.46
N ILE A 227 -12.04 -1.42 8.33
CA ILE A 227 -11.41 -1.58 7.00
C ILE A 227 -10.06 -0.86 6.96
N ILE A 228 -10.01 0.41 7.34
CA ILE A 228 -8.76 1.19 7.35
C ILE A 228 -7.77 0.63 8.38
N ALA A 229 -8.24 0.14 9.53
CA ALA A 229 -7.38 -0.47 10.55
C ALA A 229 -6.70 -1.76 10.04
N ILE A 230 -7.43 -2.62 9.31
CA ILE A 230 -6.86 -3.84 8.71
C ILE A 230 -5.79 -3.49 7.67
N PHE A 231 -6.03 -2.49 6.82
CA PHE A 231 -5.01 -2.00 5.89
C PHE A 231 -3.77 -1.47 6.63
N ASN A 232 -3.97 -0.70 7.68
CA ASN A 232 -2.90 -0.15 8.50
C ASN A 232 -2.14 -1.23 9.28
N ILE A 233 -2.79 -2.31 9.71
CA ILE A 233 -2.11 -3.48 10.29
C ILE A 233 -1.17 -4.09 9.25
N GLY A 234 -1.66 -4.36 8.03
CA GLY A 234 -0.83 -4.86 6.94
C GLY A 234 0.38 -3.97 6.67
N ARG A 235 0.19 -2.66 6.72
CA ARG A 235 1.24 -1.65 6.49
C ARG A 235 2.24 -1.53 7.66
N CYS A 236 1.81 -1.80 8.89
CA CYS A 236 2.65 -1.76 10.08
C CYS A 236 3.48 -3.04 10.26
N LEU A 237 2.95 -4.20 9.83
CA LEU A 237 3.58 -5.51 10.01
C LEU A 237 5.05 -5.58 9.55
N PRO A 238 5.44 -5.05 8.38
CA PRO A 238 6.82 -5.12 7.91
C PRO A 238 7.84 -4.48 8.86
N VAL A 239 7.44 -3.46 9.63
CA VAL A 239 8.32 -2.81 10.60
C VAL A 239 8.78 -3.77 11.69
N ALA A 240 8.01 -4.83 11.95
CA ALA A 240 8.36 -5.89 12.89
C ALA A 240 9.62 -6.68 12.48
N VAL A 241 10.07 -6.61 11.22
CA VAL A 241 11.36 -7.19 10.79
C VAL A 241 12.54 -6.65 11.64
N ASN A 242 12.40 -5.47 12.20
CA ASN A 242 13.39 -4.85 13.07
C ASN A 242 13.55 -5.53 14.44
N PHE A 243 12.68 -6.50 14.80
CA PHE A 243 12.88 -7.41 15.92
C PHE A 243 13.90 -8.52 15.58
N LEU A 244 14.25 -8.70 14.31
CA LEU A 244 15.20 -9.72 13.86
C LEU A 244 16.59 -9.11 13.61
N PRO A 245 17.68 -9.89 13.75
CA PRO A 245 19.06 -9.43 13.53
C PRO A 245 19.37 -9.28 12.02
N VAL A 246 18.55 -8.53 11.31
CA VAL A 246 18.70 -8.33 9.85
C VAL A 246 19.35 -6.96 9.60
N SER A 247 20.33 -6.89 8.70
CA SER A 247 20.99 -5.63 8.37
C SER A 247 20.06 -4.74 7.54
N ASN A 248 20.24 -3.40 7.64
CA ASN A 248 19.48 -2.46 6.82
C ASN A 248 19.71 -2.72 5.31
N GLN A 249 20.97 -3.01 4.95
CA GLN A 249 21.34 -3.30 3.57
C GLN A 249 20.61 -4.56 3.03
N SER A 250 20.48 -5.60 3.85
CA SER A 250 19.75 -6.82 3.46
C SER A 250 18.26 -6.55 3.24
N VAL A 251 17.63 -5.73 4.09
CA VAL A 251 16.22 -5.32 3.91
C VAL A 251 16.06 -4.51 2.63
N GLN A 252 16.96 -3.56 2.38
CA GLN A 252 16.96 -2.74 1.18
C GLN A 252 17.12 -3.57 -0.10
N ALA A 253 18.10 -4.47 -0.11
CA ALA A 253 18.34 -5.36 -1.24
C ALA A 253 17.13 -6.29 -1.51
N TRP A 254 16.49 -6.78 -0.44
CA TRP A 254 15.28 -7.60 -0.55
C TRP A 254 14.11 -6.80 -1.14
N LEU A 255 13.86 -5.58 -0.64
CA LEU A 255 12.80 -4.72 -1.17
C LEU A 255 13.04 -4.39 -2.65
N ALA A 256 14.26 -4.00 -3.02
CA ALA A 256 14.60 -3.70 -4.41
C ALA A 256 14.39 -4.92 -5.32
N LYS A 257 14.82 -6.12 -4.88
CA LYS A 257 14.65 -7.36 -5.65
C LYS A 257 13.19 -7.73 -5.90
N TRP A 258 12.29 -7.41 -4.97
CA TRP A 258 10.89 -7.83 -5.04
C TRP A 258 9.93 -6.72 -5.50
N GLN A 259 10.43 -5.52 -5.77
CA GLN A 259 9.62 -4.35 -6.11
C GLN A 259 8.69 -4.61 -7.30
N GLU A 260 9.22 -5.12 -8.40
CA GLU A 260 8.43 -5.38 -9.60
C GLU A 260 7.38 -6.47 -9.38
N ARG A 261 7.75 -7.55 -8.67
CA ARG A 261 6.81 -8.62 -8.32
C ARG A 261 5.70 -8.16 -7.39
N ALA A 262 5.99 -7.19 -6.50
CA ALA A 262 4.97 -6.59 -5.66
C ALA A 262 3.92 -5.82 -6.49
N VAL A 263 4.35 -5.08 -7.51
CA VAL A 263 3.45 -4.40 -8.46
C VAL A 263 2.62 -5.38 -9.26
N GLU A 264 3.22 -6.47 -9.74
CA GLU A 264 2.50 -7.53 -10.47
C GLU A 264 1.47 -8.24 -9.61
N LEU A 265 1.85 -8.57 -8.36
CA LEU A 265 0.95 -9.19 -7.40
C LEU A 265 -0.23 -8.29 -7.06
N ASP A 266 0.02 -7.00 -6.90
CA ASP A 266 -1.01 -5.98 -6.69
C ASP A 266 -2.02 -5.98 -7.84
N GLY A 267 -1.55 -5.90 -9.09
CA GLY A 267 -2.38 -5.97 -10.29
C GLY A 267 -3.14 -7.29 -10.41
N PHE A 268 -2.47 -8.41 -10.13
CA PHE A 268 -3.10 -9.73 -10.15
C PHE A 268 -4.24 -9.85 -9.12
N LEU A 269 -4.02 -9.43 -7.89
CA LEU A 269 -5.03 -9.47 -6.83
C LEU A 269 -6.23 -8.59 -7.15
N LEU A 270 -5.99 -7.38 -7.64
CA LEU A 270 -7.06 -6.45 -8.03
C LEU A 270 -7.92 -7.02 -9.15
N LEU A 271 -7.31 -7.60 -10.19
CA LEU A 271 -8.05 -8.23 -11.29
C LEU A 271 -8.84 -9.45 -10.83
N SER A 272 -8.22 -10.32 -10.02
CA SER A 272 -8.86 -11.53 -9.55
C SER A 272 -10.08 -11.24 -8.68
N ILE A 273 -9.96 -10.31 -7.73
CA ILE A 273 -11.06 -9.96 -6.82
C ILE A 273 -12.15 -9.19 -7.56
N GLY A 274 -11.78 -8.28 -8.45
CA GLY A 274 -12.75 -7.58 -9.30
C GLY A 274 -13.56 -8.54 -10.17
N ALA A 275 -12.89 -9.50 -10.83
CA ALA A 275 -13.56 -10.52 -11.64
C ALA A 275 -14.44 -11.45 -10.78
N ALA A 276 -13.97 -11.89 -9.60
CA ALA A 276 -14.75 -12.71 -8.69
C ALA A 276 -16.03 -12.01 -8.22
N ALA A 277 -15.91 -10.75 -7.82
CA ALA A 277 -17.04 -9.96 -7.34
C ALA A 277 -18.10 -9.74 -8.43
N LEU A 278 -17.69 -9.45 -9.68
CA LEU A 278 -18.64 -9.35 -10.81
C LEU A 278 -19.31 -10.69 -11.08
N THR A 279 -18.56 -11.79 -11.10
CA THR A 279 -19.10 -13.12 -11.37
C THR A 279 -20.15 -13.53 -10.32
N MET A 280 -19.89 -13.26 -9.03
CA MET A 280 -20.84 -13.54 -7.95
C MET A 280 -22.11 -12.71 -8.05
N LEU A 281 -22.09 -11.55 -8.68
CA LEU A 281 -23.27 -10.71 -8.85
C LEU A 281 -24.10 -11.07 -10.08
N THR A 282 -23.52 -11.75 -11.05
CA THR A 282 -24.17 -12.09 -12.32
C THR A 282 -24.76 -13.50 -12.36
N LEU A 283 -24.35 -14.36 -11.43
CA LEU A 283 -24.86 -15.72 -11.25
C LEU A 283 -25.90 -15.82 -10.13
#